data_57dda6b149bcddd5d0306e64bb3fa9d4
#
_entry.id   57dda6b149bcddd5d0306e64bb3fa9d4
#
_cell.length_a   1.000
_cell.length_b   1.000
_cell.length_c   1.000
_cell.angle_alpha   90.00
_cell.angle_beta   90.00
_cell.angle_gamma   90.00
#
_symmetry.space_group_name_H-M   'P 1'
#
loop_
_entity.id
_entity.type
_entity.pdbx_description
1 polymer ?
#
loop_
_entity_poly.entity_id
_entity_poly.type
_entity_poly.pdbx_seq_one_letter_code
_entity_poly.pdbx_strand_id
1 'polypeptide(L)'
;MKRRLVLPLAWAVMALALAAPAAAAPTREVVVLTSFPKELFEAYKQAFEEKYPGIKMVVKQQQTNQAVTYLRETRAKPEADIMWASAVDAFQTLKGDGVLDKIALSKETLARMPARIGSFPLHDPDGHYWGFAVSGYGLMWNTRYLALHKLPAPKEWTDLTDPRYHGHLSISAPSRSGTTHLTVEVILQAYGWERGWALLMQMGGNMGAIAERSFGVPEAVISGQLGIGVVIDFFGLSAIASGQPIDFAYPTLTAVVPASVAVIKNGPNGENARAFVQYLLSDEGQLKLFSPEIGRLPVVPALYARAPKGYPNPFTMKLGGVEFDDKLSSSRRNVVNALFDHIITFRHAELRTAWGAIYAAEARTGKVRAQGKNLDDGSRDLAEARRLATTVPLDGMRAADKAFNDAFKDKPEVKSRLETEWDTTAKTNYGKAIDRADQSARLR
;
A
#
# COMPACT_ATOMS: atom_id res chain seq x y z
N MET A 1 -7.78 -42.75 99.18
CA MET A 1 -6.54 -42.44 98.43
C MET A 1 -6.88 -42.43 96.96
N LYS A 2 -7.06 -41.24 96.40
CA LYS A 2 -7.41 -41.07 94.98
C LYS A 2 -6.18 -40.47 94.28
N ARG A 3 -5.55 -41.23 93.35
CA ARG A 3 -4.47 -40.76 92.49
C ARG A 3 -5.09 -40.07 91.23
N ARG A 4 -4.78 -38.82 91.08
CA ARG A 4 -5.12 -38.09 89.85
C ARG A 4 -4.03 -38.32 88.81
N LEU A 5 -4.45 -38.81 87.64
CA LEU A 5 -3.63 -38.91 86.43
C LEU A 5 -3.64 -37.57 85.75
N VAL A 6 -2.47 -36.98 85.46
CA VAL A 6 -2.30 -35.78 84.71
C VAL A 6 -1.77 -36.20 83.31
N LEU A 7 -2.59 -35.99 82.26
CA LEU A 7 -2.17 -36.13 80.84
C LEU A 7 -1.47 -34.83 80.35
N PRO A 8 -0.34 -34.91 79.70
CA PRO A 8 0.23 -33.75 79.05
C PRO A 8 -0.45 -33.51 77.65
N LEU A 9 -0.93 -32.30 77.51
CA LEU A 9 -1.48 -31.81 76.23
C LEU A 9 -0.35 -31.48 75.25
N ALA A 10 -0.17 -32.29 74.19
CA ALA A 10 0.80 -32.03 73.14
C ALA A 10 0.20 -30.98 72.15
N TRP A 11 0.83 -29.85 72.09
CA TRP A 11 0.49 -28.79 71.04
C TRP A 11 1.09 -29.19 69.70
N ALA A 12 0.25 -29.62 68.77
CA ALA A 12 0.61 -29.77 67.37
C ALA A 12 0.56 -28.39 66.72
N VAL A 13 1.70 -27.77 66.51
CA VAL A 13 1.82 -26.54 65.64
C VAL A 13 1.77 -26.97 64.22
N MET A 14 0.61 -26.78 63.57
CA MET A 14 0.40 -26.99 62.12
C MET A 14 0.96 -25.78 61.42
N ALA A 15 2.16 -25.89 60.81
CA ALA A 15 2.76 -24.86 59.98
C ALA A 15 1.99 -24.81 58.66
N LEU A 16 1.07 -23.85 58.51
CA LEU A 16 0.45 -23.50 57.24
C LEU A 16 1.49 -22.79 56.38
N ALA A 17 2.12 -23.51 55.46
CA ALA A 17 2.96 -22.90 54.43
C ALA A 17 2.05 -22.09 53.51
N LEU A 18 2.00 -20.77 53.68
CA LEU A 18 1.45 -19.83 52.70
C LEU A 18 2.30 -19.92 51.42
N ALA A 19 1.82 -20.68 50.44
CA ALA A 19 2.33 -20.59 49.10
C ALA A 19 2.04 -19.16 48.58
N ALA A 20 3.05 -18.28 48.62
CA ALA A 20 2.98 -17.00 47.94
C ALA A 20 2.67 -17.25 46.47
N PRO A 21 1.69 -16.55 45.86
CA PRO A 21 1.48 -16.67 44.44
C PRO A 21 2.79 -16.27 43.75
N ALA A 22 3.34 -17.18 42.95
CA ALA A 22 4.47 -16.86 42.09
C ALA A 22 4.06 -15.62 41.26
N ALA A 23 4.67 -14.48 41.54
CA ALA A 23 4.50 -13.28 40.76
C ALA A 23 4.81 -13.68 39.31
N ALA A 24 3.80 -13.64 38.44
CA ALA A 24 4.01 -13.87 37.00
C ALA A 24 5.13 -12.92 36.57
N ALA A 25 6.20 -13.47 36.00
CA ALA A 25 7.28 -12.64 35.47
C ALA A 25 6.66 -11.56 34.59
N PRO A 26 7.11 -10.30 34.68
CA PRO A 26 6.54 -9.23 33.89
C PRO A 26 6.55 -9.66 32.42
N THR A 27 5.37 -9.71 31.79
CA THR A 27 5.23 -10.07 30.38
C THR A 27 5.99 -9.03 29.59
N ARG A 28 7.13 -9.42 29.02
CA ARG A 28 7.85 -8.59 28.04
C ARG A 28 6.94 -8.44 26.83
N GLU A 29 6.84 -7.26 26.30
CA GLU A 29 6.05 -7.03 25.09
C GLU A 29 6.89 -6.38 23.99
N VAL A 30 6.39 -6.44 22.75
CA VAL A 30 6.82 -5.62 21.62
C VAL A 30 5.59 -5.02 20.96
N VAL A 31 5.55 -3.69 20.90
CA VAL A 31 4.42 -2.95 20.31
C VAL A 31 4.73 -2.66 18.85
N VAL A 32 3.99 -3.34 17.97
CA VAL A 32 4.18 -3.26 16.50
C VAL A 32 3.09 -2.42 15.89
N LEU A 33 3.48 -1.27 15.36
CA LEU A 33 2.61 -0.40 14.56
C LEU A 33 2.70 -0.84 13.10
N THR A 34 1.57 -1.22 12.51
CA THR A 34 1.55 -1.77 11.15
C THR A 34 0.33 -1.34 10.35
N SER A 35 0.50 -1.25 9.02
CA SER A 35 -0.60 -1.10 8.06
C SER A 35 -0.96 -2.41 7.35
N PHE A 36 -0.31 -3.50 7.68
CA PHE A 36 -0.57 -4.81 7.07
C PHE A 36 -1.92 -5.39 7.48
N PRO A 37 -2.53 -6.24 6.64
CA PRO A 37 -3.77 -6.93 6.93
C PRO A 37 -3.56 -7.98 8.04
N LYS A 38 -4.68 -8.37 8.67
CA LYS A 38 -4.71 -9.25 9.83
C LYS A 38 -4.06 -10.61 9.58
N GLU A 39 -4.29 -11.18 8.42
CA GLU A 39 -3.78 -12.48 8.01
C GLU A 39 -2.24 -12.54 8.08
N LEU A 40 -1.58 -11.45 7.70
CA LEU A 40 -0.13 -11.36 7.79
C LEU A 40 0.35 -11.19 9.22
N PHE A 41 -0.13 -10.17 9.94
CA PHE A 41 0.45 -9.88 11.25
C PHE A 41 0.08 -10.92 12.32
N GLU A 42 -1.08 -11.57 12.26
CA GLU A 42 -1.43 -12.65 13.19
C GLU A 42 -0.58 -13.90 12.96
N ALA A 43 -0.29 -14.26 11.70
CA ALA A 43 0.58 -15.39 11.39
C ALA A 43 2.01 -15.18 11.93
N TYR A 44 2.52 -13.95 11.82
CA TYR A 44 3.84 -13.61 12.42
C TYR A 44 3.80 -13.48 13.92
N LYS A 45 2.72 -12.92 14.48
CA LYS A 45 2.53 -12.82 15.93
C LYS A 45 2.57 -14.18 16.59
N GLN A 46 1.77 -15.13 16.10
CA GLN A 46 1.74 -16.49 16.61
C GLN A 46 3.15 -17.12 16.59
N ALA A 47 3.80 -17.11 15.43
CA ALA A 47 5.09 -17.75 15.27
C ALA A 47 6.23 -17.05 16.07
N PHE A 48 6.17 -15.73 16.21
CA PHE A 48 7.11 -14.98 17.04
C PHE A 48 6.95 -15.31 18.52
N GLU A 49 5.71 -15.33 19.03
CA GLU A 49 5.40 -15.67 20.43
C GLU A 49 5.75 -17.14 20.76
N GLU A 50 5.59 -18.06 19.82
CA GLU A 50 6.03 -19.46 19.94
C GLU A 50 7.56 -19.56 20.04
N LYS A 51 8.30 -18.79 19.22
CA LYS A 51 9.77 -18.79 19.19
C LYS A 51 10.39 -18.08 20.39
N TYR A 52 9.74 -17.05 20.89
CA TYR A 52 10.21 -16.24 22.03
C TYR A 52 9.20 -16.28 23.18
N PRO A 53 9.12 -17.42 23.91
CA PRO A 53 8.20 -17.57 25.02
C PRO A 53 8.42 -16.47 26.06
N GLY A 54 7.38 -15.78 26.45
CA GLY A 54 7.44 -14.65 27.38
C GLY A 54 7.55 -13.26 26.73
N ILE A 55 7.63 -13.16 25.41
CA ILE A 55 7.47 -11.89 24.69
C ILE A 55 6.10 -11.88 24.02
N LYS A 56 5.25 -10.93 24.37
CA LYS A 56 3.93 -10.74 23.76
C LYS A 56 4.01 -9.69 22.66
N MET A 57 3.52 -10.01 21.47
CA MET A 57 3.40 -9.03 20.39
C MET A 57 2.06 -8.29 20.48
N VAL A 58 2.10 -6.99 20.72
CA VAL A 58 0.94 -6.10 20.73
C VAL A 58 0.88 -5.38 19.40
N VAL A 59 -0.20 -5.58 18.64
CA VAL A 59 -0.36 -4.98 17.31
C VAL A 59 -1.27 -3.74 17.38
N LYS A 60 -0.74 -2.60 16.91
CA LYS A 60 -1.51 -1.38 16.64
C LYS A 60 -1.66 -1.25 15.12
N GLN A 61 -2.82 -1.64 14.57
CA GLN A 61 -3.08 -1.51 13.14
C GLN A 61 -3.58 -0.11 12.80
N GLN A 62 -2.88 0.59 11.91
CA GLN A 62 -3.23 1.93 11.43
C GLN A 62 -2.95 2.07 9.94
N GLN A 63 -3.59 3.04 9.28
CA GLN A 63 -3.20 3.45 7.93
C GLN A 63 -1.79 4.06 7.94
N THR A 64 -1.00 3.83 6.88
CA THR A 64 0.42 4.23 6.85
C THR A 64 0.62 5.71 7.18
N ASN A 65 -0.19 6.62 6.61
CA ASN A 65 -0.05 8.05 6.87
C ASN A 65 -0.44 8.43 8.31
N GLN A 66 -1.46 7.77 8.88
CA GLN A 66 -1.81 7.93 10.29
C GLN A 66 -0.70 7.44 11.21
N ALA A 67 -0.07 6.30 10.86
CA ALA A 67 1.07 5.76 11.60
C ALA A 67 2.27 6.71 11.57
N VAL A 68 2.58 7.31 10.42
CA VAL A 68 3.65 8.32 10.30
C VAL A 68 3.35 9.54 11.18
N THR A 69 2.12 10.07 11.14
CA THR A 69 1.70 11.20 11.98
C THR A 69 1.80 10.85 13.46
N TYR A 70 1.24 9.71 13.86
CA TYR A 70 1.29 9.21 15.24
C TYR A 70 2.71 9.10 15.78
N LEU A 71 3.65 8.51 15.01
CA LEU A 71 5.03 8.36 15.43
C LEU A 71 5.78 9.70 15.55
N ARG A 72 5.42 10.70 14.75
CA ARG A 72 5.95 12.07 14.86
C ARG A 72 5.45 12.77 16.12
N GLU A 73 4.16 12.65 16.40
CA GLU A 73 3.52 13.28 17.57
C GLU A 73 4.01 12.65 18.88
N THR A 74 4.22 11.33 18.88
CA THR A 74 4.68 10.60 20.07
C THR A 74 6.20 10.51 20.19
N ARG A 75 7.00 11.12 19.33
CA ARG A 75 8.48 10.96 19.28
C ARG A 75 9.20 11.28 20.58
N ALA A 76 8.65 12.18 21.42
CA ALA A 76 9.22 12.54 22.71
C ALA A 76 9.02 11.45 23.78
N LYS A 77 7.93 10.68 23.67
CA LYS A 77 7.59 9.55 24.52
C LYS A 77 6.92 8.47 23.67
N PRO A 78 7.69 7.65 22.94
CA PRO A 78 7.15 6.65 22.04
C PRO A 78 6.33 5.58 22.78
N GLU A 79 5.22 5.17 22.17
CA GLU A 79 4.33 4.11 22.64
C GLU A 79 4.32 2.90 21.70
N ALA A 80 5.20 2.89 20.72
CA ALA A 80 5.45 1.79 19.80
C ALA A 80 6.94 1.51 19.72
N ASP A 81 7.29 0.26 19.43
CA ASP A 81 8.66 -0.21 19.29
C ASP A 81 9.07 -0.43 17.85
N ILE A 82 8.10 -0.79 17.01
CA ILE A 82 8.29 -1.18 15.61
C ILE A 82 7.33 -0.41 14.70
N MET A 83 7.84 0.09 13.58
CA MET A 83 7.07 0.40 12.39
C MET A 83 7.27 -0.71 11.35
N TRP A 84 6.17 -1.28 10.83
CA TRP A 84 6.19 -2.39 9.89
C TRP A 84 5.15 -2.20 8.79
N ALA A 85 5.60 -1.87 7.54
CA ALA A 85 4.70 -1.46 6.46
C ALA A 85 5.28 -1.70 5.05
N SER A 86 4.41 -1.61 4.03
CA SER A 86 4.80 -1.77 2.61
C SER A 86 5.22 -0.47 1.91
N ALA A 87 5.38 0.65 2.62
CA ALA A 87 5.61 1.96 2.04
C ALA A 87 6.99 2.49 2.46
N VAL A 88 8.02 2.19 1.68
CA VAL A 88 9.41 2.55 2.02
C VAL A 88 9.63 4.06 2.11
N ASP A 89 8.91 4.86 1.34
CA ASP A 89 8.95 6.33 1.41
C ASP A 89 8.45 6.89 2.75
N ALA A 90 7.54 6.17 3.44
CA ALA A 90 7.18 6.48 4.82
C ALA A 90 8.37 6.31 5.78
N PHE A 91 9.21 5.29 5.54
CA PHE A 91 10.44 5.09 6.33
C PHE A 91 11.48 6.17 6.05
N GLN A 92 11.61 6.64 4.80
CA GLN A 92 12.45 7.79 4.49
C GLN A 92 11.99 9.05 5.23
N THR A 93 10.70 9.29 5.26
CA THR A 93 10.11 10.40 6.02
C THR A 93 10.44 10.29 7.51
N LEU A 94 10.18 9.13 8.13
CA LEU A 94 10.46 8.90 9.56
C LEU A 94 11.95 8.95 9.91
N LYS A 95 12.83 8.51 8.99
CA LYS A 95 14.27 8.67 9.12
C LYS A 95 14.65 10.15 9.13
N GLY A 96 14.14 10.93 8.17
CA GLY A 96 14.38 12.37 8.10
C GLY A 96 13.89 13.14 9.34
N ASP A 97 12.81 12.68 9.96
CA ASP A 97 12.26 13.25 11.19
C ASP A 97 13.01 12.78 12.47
N GLY A 98 14.00 11.87 12.34
CA GLY A 98 14.79 11.34 13.47
C GLY A 98 14.02 10.41 14.40
N VAL A 99 12.96 9.78 13.91
CA VAL A 99 12.05 8.89 14.67
C VAL A 99 12.56 7.46 14.74
N LEU A 100 13.40 7.04 13.77
CA LEU A 100 13.88 5.67 13.67
C LEU A 100 15.21 5.49 14.40
N ASP A 101 15.36 4.36 15.11
CA ASP A 101 16.63 3.92 15.68
C ASP A 101 17.51 3.28 14.62
N LYS A 102 18.82 3.35 14.82
CA LYS A 102 19.80 2.68 13.99
C LYS A 102 20.10 1.30 14.58
N ILE A 103 19.85 0.26 13.82
CA ILE A 103 20.16 -1.10 14.24
C ILE A 103 21.08 -1.79 13.23
N ALA A 104 22.08 -2.51 13.74
CA ALA A 104 22.97 -3.33 12.93
C ALA A 104 22.42 -4.76 12.87
N LEU A 105 22.40 -5.34 11.68
CA LEU A 105 22.21 -6.78 11.49
C LEU A 105 23.54 -7.51 11.56
N SER A 106 23.50 -8.81 11.86
CA SER A 106 24.69 -9.65 11.80
C SER A 106 25.25 -9.73 10.38
N LYS A 107 26.57 -9.91 10.26
CA LYS A 107 27.23 -10.10 8.95
C LYS A 107 26.63 -11.29 8.19
N GLU A 108 26.22 -12.32 8.90
CA GLU A 108 25.58 -13.51 8.34
C GLU A 108 24.21 -13.17 7.72
N THR A 109 23.37 -12.41 8.42
CA THR A 109 22.07 -11.95 7.91
C THR A 109 22.27 -11.07 6.67
N LEU A 110 23.21 -10.13 6.72
CA LEU A 110 23.50 -9.24 5.58
C LEU A 110 24.02 -9.99 4.35
N ALA A 111 24.88 -10.99 4.54
CA ALA A 111 25.42 -11.78 3.42
C ALA A 111 24.37 -12.58 2.64
N ARG A 112 23.20 -12.82 3.24
CA ARG A 112 22.10 -13.57 2.62
C ARG A 112 21.16 -12.70 1.78
N MET A 113 21.18 -11.39 2.01
CA MET A 113 20.29 -10.45 1.35
C MET A 113 21.09 -9.63 0.33
N PRO A 114 20.63 -9.45 -0.90
CA PRO A 114 21.27 -8.52 -1.81
C PRO A 114 21.06 -7.08 -1.33
N ALA A 115 22.01 -6.21 -1.63
CA ALA A 115 21.91 -4.79 -1.28
C ALA A 115 20.75 -4.09 -2.02
N ARG A 116 20.36 -4.61 -3.20
CA ARG A 116 19.38 -4.00 -4.09
C ARG A 116 18.51 -5.06 -4.77
N ILE A 117 17.33 -4.63 -5.20
CA ILE A 117 16.51 -5.34 -6.17
C ILE A 117 16.20 -4.40 -7.33
N GLY A 118 16.64 -4.76 -8.54
CA GLY A 118 16.65 -3.81 -9.65
C GLY A 118 17.42 -2.53 -9.28
N SER A 119 16.82 -1.38 -9.50
CA SER A 119 17.36 -0.08 -9.09
C SER A 119 17.12 0.26 -7.61
N PHE A 120 16.31 -0.51 -6.88
CA PHE A 120 15.85 -0.17 -5.55
C PHE A 120 16.72 -0.76 -4.41
N PRO A 121 17.20 0.03 -3.43
CA PRO A 121 17.87 -0.48 -2.23
C PRO A 121 16.90 -1.33 -1.40
N LEU A 122 17.31 -2.55 -0.99
CA LEU A 122 16.51 -3.40 -0.12
C LEU A 122 16.47 -2.92 1.34
N HIS A 123 17.42 -2.08 1.72
CA HIS A 123 17.51 -1.55 3.08
C HIS A 123 18.20 -0.18 3.09
N ASP A 124 17.98 0.54 4.17
CA ASP A 124 18.67 1.81 4.38
C ASP A 124 20.18 1.59 4.59
N PRO A 125 21.06 2.28 3.84
CA PRO A 125 22.52 2.16 4.00
C PRO A 125 23.01 2.49 5.41
N ASP A 126 22.29 3.38 6.12
CA ASP A 126 22.63 3.78 7.48
C ASP A 126 22.04 2.85 8.56
N GLY A 127 21.19 1.89 8.18
CA GLY A 127 20.64 0.88 9.07
C GLY A 127 19.41 1.31 9.89
N HIS A 128 18.63 2.30 9.42
CA HIS A 128 17.42 2.74 10.13
C HIS A 128 16.18 1.91 9.78
N TYR A 129 16.15 1.23 8.63
CA TYR A 129 15.09 0.30 8.26
C TYR A 129 15.60 -0.80 7.33
N TRP A 130 14.91 -1.93 7.34
CA TRP A 130 15.29 -3.16 6.67
C TRP A 130 14.13 -3.71 5.87
N GLY A 131 14.36 -4.02 4.60
CA GLY A 131 13.40 -4.76 3.78
C GLY A 131 13.27 -6.18 4.32
N PHE A 132 12.03 -6.63 4.57
CA PHE A 132 11.76 -8.00 4.99
C PHE A 132 11.05 -8.81 3.90
N ALA A 133 10.39 -8.16 2.97
CA ALA A 133 9.76 -8.74 1.79
C ALA A 133 9.91 -7.77 0.63
N VAL A 134 9.77 -8.26 -0.60
CA VAL A 134 9.63 -7.40 -1.77
C VAL A 134 8.26 -7.61 -2.39
N SER A 135 7.78 -6.61 -3.09
CA SER A 135 6.50 -6.65 -3.77
C SER A 135 6.53 -5.77 -5.01
N GLY A 136 5.80 -6.18 -6.04
CA GLY A 136 5.53 -5.39 -7.21
C GLY A 136 4.08 -4.94 -7.25
N TYR A 137 3.78 -3.93 -8.06
CA TYR A 137 2.42 -3.43 -8.26
C TYR A 137 1.88 -3.96 -9.57
N GLY A 138 0.58 -4.27 -9.60
CA GLY A 138 -0.02 -4.85 -10.79
C GLY A 138 -1.54 -4.87 -10.77
N LEU A 139 -2.05 -5.69 -11.67
CA LEU A 139 -3.44 -5.80 -12.02
C LEU A 139 -3.95 -7.17 -11.61
N MET A 140 -4.97 -7.18 -10.77
CA MET A 140 -5.69 -8.36 -10.32
C MET A 140 -7.08 -8.37 -10.95
N TRP A 141 -7.54 -9.50 -11.43
CA TRP A 141 -8.90 -9.60 -11.96
C TRP A 141 -9.58 -10.91 -11.61
N ASN A 142 -10.91 -10.87 -11.54
CA ASN A 142 -11.74 -12.05 -11.38
C ASN A 142 -12.07 -12.66 -12.76
N THR A 143 -11.56 -13.87 -13.01
CA THR A 143 -11.69 -14.52 -14.31
C THR A 143 -13.13 -14.84 -14.68
N ARG A 144 -13.99 -15.18 -13.70
CA ARG A 144 -15.43 -15.40 -13.91
C ARG A 144 -16.17 -14.13 -14.22
N TYR A 145 -15.83 -13.03 -13.51
CA TYR A 145 -16.40 -11.72 -13.76
C TYR A 145 -16.07 -11.24 -15.18
N LEU A 146 -14.79 -11.32 -15.60
CA LEU A 146 -14.41 -10.91 -16.95
C LEU A 146 -15.12 -11.72 -18.03
N ALA A 147 -15.24 -13.05 -17.85
CA ALA A 147 -15.99 -13.88 -18.78
C ALA A 147 -17.47 -13.48 -18.87
N LEU A 148 -18.14 -13.26 -17.73
CA LEU A 148 -19.53 -12.83 -17.66
C LEU A 148 -19.79 -11.50 -18.39
N HIS A 149 -18.91 -10.52 -18.17
CA HIS A 149 -19.03 -9.18 -18.75
C HIS A 149 -18.35 -9.05 -20.13
N LYS A 150 -17.76 -10.14 -20.66
CA LYS A 150 -17.03 -10.17 -21.95
C LYS A 150 -15.90 -9.12 -22.00
N LEU A 151 -15.20 -8.96 -20.90
CA LEU A 151 -14.07 -8.05 -20.75
C LEU A 151 -12.75 -8.79 -21.03
N PRO A 152 -11.78 -8.17 -21.73
CA PRO A 152 -10.45 -8.74 -21.86
C PRO A 152 -9.70 -8.70 -20.53
N ALA A 153 -8.70 -9.55 -20.35
CA ALA A 153 -7.78 -9.47 -19.21
C ALA A 153 -6.78 -8.33 -19.43
N PRO A 154 -6.63 -7.38 -18.50
CA PRO A 154 -5.68 -6.30 -18.62
C PRO A 154 -4.25 -6.79 -18.33
N LYS A 155 -3.24 -6.19 -19.00
CA LYS A 155 -1.82 -6.52 -18.80
C LYS A 155 -0.98 -5.28 -18.47
N GLU A 156 -1.37 -4.11 -19.00
CA GLU A 156 -0.64 -2.86 -18.86
C GLU A 156 -1.48 -1.80 -18.16
N TRP A 157 -0.82 -0.82 -17.53
CA TRP A 157 -1.54 0.30 -16.93
C TRP A 157 -2.44 1.02 -17.93
N THR A 158 -1.98 1.14 -19.18
CA THR A 158 -2.73 1.78 -20.27
C THR A 158 -3.99 1.02 -20.65
N ASP A 159 -4.04 -0.29 -20.47
CA ASP A 159 -5.25 -1.07 -20.75
C ASP A 159 -6.44 -0.62 -19.92
N LEU A 160 -6.17 -0.14 -18.68
CA LEU A 160 -7.21 0.32 -17.77
C LEU A 160 -7.94 1.58 -18.23
N THR A 161 -7.49 2.20 -19.34
CA THR A 161 -8.18 3.32 -19.99
C THR A 161 -9.19 2.89 -21.05
N ASP A 162 -9.30 1.59 -21.34
CA ASP A 162 -10.26 1.07 -22.30
C ASP A 162 -11.70 1.39 -21.84
N PRO A 163 -12.54 1.98 -22.71
CA PRO A 163 -13.95 2.29 -22.39
C PRO A 163 -14.75 1.09 -21.88
N ARG A 164 -14.37 -0.12 -22.28
CA ARG A 164 -15.04 -1.37 -21.85
C ARG A 164 -14.95 -1.58 -20.34
N TYR A 165 -13.91 -1.02 -19.69
CA TYR A 165 -13.73 -1.13 -18.25
C TYR A 165 -14.48 -0.07 -17.43
N HIS A 166 -15.27 0.79 -18.07
CA HIS A 166 -16.01 1.85 -17.37
C HIS A 166 -16.97 1.26 -16.31
N GLY A 167 -16.68 1.53 -15.04
CA GLY A 167 -17.42 1.02 -13.89
C GLY A 167 -16.98 -0.35 -13.38
N HIS A 168 -15.91 -0.95 -13.93
CA HIS A 168 -15.43 -2.29 -13.56
C HIS A 168 -14.13 -2.30 -12.75
N LEU A 169 -13.46 -1.15 -12.58
CA LEU A 169 -12.17 -1.04 -11.89
C LEU A 169 -12.32 -0.65 -10.42
N SER A 170 -11.32 -0.99 -9.62
CA SER A 170 -11.13 -0.47 -8.26
C SER A 170 -9.66 -0.15 -7.95
N ILE A 171 -9.47 0.89 -7.15
CA ILE A 171 -8.20 1.26 -6.48
C ILE A 171 -8.54 1.80 -5.09
N SER A 172 -7.59 1.92 -4.18
CA SER A 172 -7.77 2.72 -2.96
C SER A 172 -7.16 4.11 -3.12
N ALA A 173 -7.55 5.06 -2.25
CA ALA A 173 -6.94 6.38 -2.26
C ALA A 173 -5.50 6.34 -1.70
N PRO A 174 -4.51 7.01 -2.34
CA PRO A 174 -3.12 7.03 -1.87
C PRO A 174 -2.95 7.72 -0.51
N SER A 175 -3.83 8.66 -0.16
CA SER A 175 -3.88 9.29 1.16
C SER A 175 -4.17 8.30 2.30
N ARG A 176 -4.83 7.18 2.00
CA ARG A 176 -5.26 6.16 2.95
C ARG A 176 -4.43 4.88 2.89
N SER A 177 -3.57 4.74 1.88
CA SER A 177 -2.76 3.55 1.64
C SER A 177 -1.38 3.90 1.12
N GLY A 178 -0.35 3.57 1.89
CA GLY A 178 1.04 3.70 1.45
C GLY A 178 1.35 2.85 0.22
N THR A 179 0.73 1.67 0.11
CA THR A 179 0.81 0.81 -1.08
C THR A 179 0.28 1.54 -2.32
N THR A 180 -0.90 2.16 -2.22
CA THR A 180 -1.48 2.88 -3.36
C THR A 180 -0.69 4.14 -3.67
N HIS A 181 -0.14 4.84 -2.67
CA HIS A 181 0.76 5.97 -2.92
C HIS A 181 1.95 5.54 -3.80
N LEU A 182 2.61 4.43 -3.46
CA LEU A 182 3.72 3.91 -4.27
C LEU A 182 3.27 3.45 -5.67
N THR A 183 2.07 2.88 -5.80
CA THR A 183 1.51 2.53 -7.12
C THR A 183 1.31 3.78 -7.99
N VAL A 184 0.75 4.84 -7.43
CA VAL A 184 0.58 6.14 -8.10
C VAL A 184 1.93 6.72 -8.50
N GLU A 185 2.92 6.71 -7.59
CA GLU A 185 4.28 7.16 -7.86
C GLU A 185 4.97 6.34 -8.97
N VAL A 186 4.80 5.03 -8.99
CA VAL A 186 5.31 4.17 -10.07
C VAL A 186 4.76 4.63 -11.42
N ILE A 187 3.46 4.89 -11.51
CA ILE A 187 2.82 5.37 -12.74
C ILE A 187 3.34 6.78 -13.12
N LEU A 188 3.44 7.69 -12.14
CA LEU A 188 3.95 9.05 -12.38
C LEU A 188 5.42 9.06 -12.82
N GLN A 189 6.25 8.19 -12.25
CA GLN A 189 7.66 8.11 -12.62
C GLN A 189 7.88 7.36 -13.93
N ALA A 190 7.03 6.38 -14.25
CA ALA A 190 7.09 5.63 -15.51
C ALA A 190 6.65 6.44 -16.72
N TYR A 191 5.62 7.26 -16.58
CA TYR A 191 5.01 7.98 -17.71
C TYR A 191 5.32 9.49 -17.71
N GLY A 192 5.96 10.02 -16.66
CA GLY A 192 6.12 11.45 -16.41
C GLY A 192 4.87 12.06 -15.76
N TRP A 193 5.01 13.28 -15.24
CA TRP A 193 3.99 13.91 -14.40
C TRP A 193 2.66 14.10 -15.14
N GLU A 194 2.66 14.82 -16.26
CA GLU A 194 1.44 15.18 -16.98
C GLU A 194 0.75 13.95 -17.59
N ARG A 195 1.52 13.08 -18.24
CA ARG A 195 0.97 11.86 -18.86
C ARG A 195 0.55 10.83 -17.80
N GLY A 196 1.29 10.72 -16.72
CA GLY A 196 0.94 9.84 -15.60
C GLY A 196 -0.37 10.26 -14.92
N TRP A 197 -0.56 11.56 -14.69
CA TRP A 197 -1.83 12.07 -14.16
C TRP A 197 -2.98 11.91 -15.15
N ALA A 198 -2.75 12.16 -16.44
CA ALA A 198 -3.78 11.92 -17.47
C ALA A 198 -4.23 10.44 -17.46
N LEU A 199 -3.28 9.51 -17.34
CA LEU A 199 -3.56 8.08 -17.23
C LEU A 199 -4.36 7.77 -15.95
N LEU A 200 -3.94 8.28 -14.79
CA LEU A 200 -4.63 8.07 -13.51
C LEU A 200 -6.05 8.65 -13.51
N MET A 201 -6.26 9.83 -14.10
CA MET A 201 -7.59 10.44 -14.21
C MET A 201 -8.51 9.66 -15.15
N GLN A 202 -8.00 9.11 -16.25
CA GLN A 202 -8.79 8.24 -17.12
C GLN A 202 -9.10 6.91 -16.47
N MET A 203 -8.14 6.28 -15.79
CA MET A 203 -8.38 5.11 -14.96
C MET A 203 -9.43 5.42 -13.88
N GLY A 204 -9.32 6.59 -13.22
CA GLY A 204 -10.28 7.10 -12.24
C GLY A 204 -11.71 7.16 -12.79
N GLY A 205 -11.85 7.62 -14.04
CA GLY A 205 -13.14 7.63 -14.75
C GLY A 205 -13.71 6.24 -15.01
N ASN A 206 -12.87 5.22 -15.11
CA ASN A 206 -13.29 3.82 -15.29
C ASN A 206 -13.55 3.08 -13.98
N MET A 207 -13.24 3.67 -12.83
CA MET A 207 -13.47 3.01 -11.54
C MET A 207 -14.95 2.92 -11.21
N GLY A 208 -15.38 1.74 -10.75
CA GLY A 208 -16.68 1.51 -10.14
C GLY A 208 -16.70 1.95 -8.69
N ALA A 209 -15.55 1.82 -7.99
CA ALA A 209 -15.38 2.28 -6.62
C ALA A 209 -13.92 2.60 -6.29
N ILE A 210 -13.71 3.52 -5.33
CA ILE A 210 -12.43 3.80 -4.68
C ILE A 210 -12.52 3.28 -3.26
N ALA A 211 -11.76 2.21 -2.96
CA ALA A 211 -11.79 1.57 -1.66
C ALA A 211 -11.14 2.44 -0.58
N GLU A 212 -11.62 2.32 0.65
CA GLU A 212 -11.06 3.04 1.80
C GLU A 212 -9.62 2.61 2.10
N ARG A 213 -9.31 1.31 1.96
CA ARG A 213 -7.98 0.73 2.20
C ARG A 213 -7.59 -0.20 1.07
N SER A 214 -6.28 -0.41 0.91
CA SER A 214 -5.74 -1.26 -0.16
C SER A 214 -6.30 -2.69 -0.17
N PHE A 215 -6.59 -3.28 0.99
CA PHE A 215 -7.16 -4.63 1.06
C PHE A 215 -8.67 -4.70 0.72
N GLY A 216 -9.41 -3.60 0.74
CA GLY A 216 -10.78 -3.56 0.23
C GLY A 216 -10.87 -3.74 -1.29
N VAL A 217 -9.77 -3.46 -2.02
CA VAL A 217 -9.70 -3.67 -3.47
C VAL A 217 -9.78 -5.16 -3.83
N PRO A 218 -8.86 -6.03 -3.30
CA PRO A 218 -8.93 -7.48 -3.59
C PRO A 218 -10.22 -8.11 -3.06
N GLU A 219 -10.78 -7.68 -1.94
CA GLU A 219 -12.04 -8.15 -1.41
C GLU A 219 -13.18 -7.94 -2.43
N ALA A 220 -13.27 -6.73 -3.02
CA ALA A 220 -14.28 -6.42 -4.03
C ALA A 220 -14.09 -7.24 -5.32
N VAL A 221 -12.85 -7.54 -5.71
CA VAL A 221 -12.53 -8.35 -6.90
C VAL A 221 -12.81 -9.83 -6.63
N ILE A 222 -12.37 -10.38 -5.50
CA ILE A 222 -12.58 -11.79 -5.14
C ILE A 222 -14.07 -12.09 -5.03
N SER A 223 -14.86 -11.21 -4.39
CA SER A 223 -16.30 -11.37 -4.26
C SER A 223 -17.07 -11.20 -5.58
N GLY A 224 -16.43 -10.69 -6.64
CA GLY A 224 -17.10 -10.38 -7.91
C GLY A 224 -17.99 -9.14 -7.85
N GLN A 225 -17.81 -8.29 -6.85
CA GLN A 225 -18.46 -6.96 -6.81
C GLN A 225 -17.87 -6.03 -7.88
N LEU A 226 -16.57 -6.14 -8.13
CA LEU A 226 -15.85 -5.49 -9.22
C LEU A 226 -14.99 -6.50 -9.97
N GLY A 227 -14.65 -6.18 -11.22
CA GLY A 227 -13.94 -7.12 -12.09
C GLY A 227 -12.42 -7.05 -11.95
N ILE A 228 -11.87 -5.85 -11.76
CA ILE A 228 -10.44 -5.57 -11.87
C ILE A 228 -10.02 -4.66 -10.72
N GLY A 229 -8.86 -4.96 -10.12
CA GLY A 229 -8.25 -4.19 -9.04
C GLY A 229 -6.81 -3.81 -9.34
N VAL A 230 -6.45 -2.57 -9.01
CA VAL A 230 -5.05 -2.13 -8.95
C VAL A 230 -4.52 -2.46 -7.57
N VAL A 231 -3.58 -3.39 -7.48
CA VAL A 231 -3.14 -3.97 -6.20
C VAL A 231 -1.63 -4.17 -6.15
N ILE A 232 -1.11 -4.38 -4.95
CA ILE A 232 0.20 -4.97 -4.72
C ILE A 232 0.10 -6.49 -4.90
N ASP A 233 1.14 -7.10 -5.41
CA ASP A 233 1.18 -8.48 -5.92
C ASP A 233 0.70 -9.57 -4.94
N PHE A 234 1.05 -9.45 -3.67
CA PHE A 234 0.70 -10.50 -2.71
C PHE A 234 -0.81 -10.74 -2.55
N PHE A 235 -1.65 -9.76 -2.84
CA PHE A 235 -3.10 -9.96 -2.85
C PHE A 235 -3.53 -10.88 -3.98
N GLY A 236 -2.96 -10.69 -5.18
CA GLY A 236 -3.20 -11.58 -6.32
C GLY A 236 -2.61 -12.98 -6.07
N LEU A 237 -1.36 -13.05 -5.62
CA LEU A 237 -0.65 -14.30 -5.38
C LEU A 237 -1.33 -15.15 -4.29
N SER A 238 -1.74 -14.54 -3.17
CA SER A 238 -2.47 -15.22 -2.10
C SER A 238 -3.84 -15.71 -2.58
N ALA A 239 -4.59 -14.91 -3.33
CA ALA A 239 -5.89 -15.31 -3.86
C ALA A 239 -5.77 -16.49 -4.86
N ILE A 240 -4.79 -16.46 -5.76
CA ILE A 240 -4.50 -17.56 -6.69
C ILE A 240 -4.11 -18.83 -5.92
N ALA A 241 -3.20 -18.71 -4.95
CA ALA A 241 -2.74 -19.84 -4.14
C ALA A 241 -3.87 -20.46 -3.30
N SER A 242 -4.87 -19.65 -2.91
CA SER A 242 -6.08 -20.09 -2.20
C SER A 242 -7.18 -20.63 -3.13
N GLY A 243 -6.92 -20.79 -4.44
CA GLY A 243 -7.87 -21.35 -5.41
C GLY A 243 -9.03 -20.43 -5.77
N GLN A 244 -8.93 -19.12 -5.51
CA GLN A 244 -9.93 -18.15 -5.94
C GLN A 244 -9.92 -18.00 -7.47
N PRO A 245 -11.03 -17.63 -8.11
CA PRO A 245 -11.10 -17.40 -9.55
C PRO A 245 -10.41 -16.08 -9.96
N ILE A 246 -9.16 -15.95 -9.57
CA ILE A 246 -8.34 -14.75 -9.69
C ILE A 246 -7.14 -15.03 -10.58
N ASP A 247 -6.75 -14.02 -11.34
CA ASP A 247 -5.48 -13.98 -12.04
C ASP A 247 -4.82 -12.61 -11.83
N PHE A 248 -3.52 -12.51 -12.15
CA PHE A 248 -2.71 -11.33 -11.85
C PHE A 248 -1.63 -11.11 -12.94
N ALA A 249 -1.37 -9.85 -13.26
CA ALA A 249 -0.27 -9.47 -14.14
C ALA A 249 0.54 -8.29 -13.57
N TYR A 250 1.85 -8.35 -13.80
CA TYR A 250 2.73 -7.21 -13.62
C TYR A 250 2.79 -6.42 -14.94
N PRO A 251 2.40 -5.14 -14.96
CA PRO A 251 2.64 -4.28 -16.12
C PRO A 251 4.12 -4.14 -16.44
N THR A 252 4.46 -3.96 -17.71
CA THR A 252 5.86 -3.81 -18.14
C THR A 252 6.58 -2.67 -17.41
N LEU A 253 5.89 -1.53 -17.23
CA LEU A 253 6.39 -0.38 -16.49
C LEU A 253 5.88 -0.41 -15.04
N THR A 254 6.39 -1.34 -14.25
CA THR A 254 6.16 -1.40 -12.79
C THR A 254 7.48 -1.41 -12.02
N ALA A 255 7.42 -1.22 -10.72
CA ALA A 255 8.57 -1.30 -9.84
C ALA A 255 8.39 -2.43 -8.82
N VAL A 256 9.51 -3.02 -8.42
CA VAL A 256 9.60 -3.93 -7.27
C VAL A 256 10.26 -3.17 -6.14
N VAL A 257 9.56 -3.07 -5.02
CA VAL A 257 10.00 -2.28 -3.86
C VAL A 257 9.97 -3.14 -2.60
N PRO A 258 10.82 -2.85 -1.60
CA PRO A 258 10.78 -3.54 -0.33
C PRO A 258 9.59 -3.09 0.52
N ALA A 259 9.00 -4.04 1.22
CA ALA A 259 8.25 -3.80 2.42
C ALA A 259 9.23 -3.81 3.59
N SER A 260 9.15 -2.84 4.48
CA SER A 260 10.20 -2.59 5.45
C SER A 260 9.74 -2.67 6.91
N VAL A 261 10.71 -2.89 7.78
CA VAL A 261 10.58 -2.87 9.24
C VAL A 261 11.65 -1.94 9.82
N ALA A 262 11.28 -1.16 10.83
CA ALA A 262 12.19 -0.29 11.57
C ALA A 262 11.91 -0.34 13.06
N VAL A 263 12.94 -0.16 13.87
CA VAL A 263 12.84 0.07 15.32
C VAL A 263 12.61 1.55 15.57
N ILE A 264 11.68 1.87 16.44
CA ILE A 264 11.39 3.25 16.85
C ILE A 264 12.42 3.67 17.91
N LYS A 265 13.02 4.83 17.69
CA LYS A 265 14.01 5.40 18.59
C LYS A 265 13.38 5.68 19.95
N ASN A 266 14.04 5.23 21.04
CA ASN A 266 13.55 5.33 22.41
C ASN A 266 12.21 4.61 22.65
N GLY A 267 11.82 3.65 21.82
CA GLY A 267 10.70 2.74 22.07
C GLY A 267 10.87 1.99 23.38
N PRO A 268 9.78 1.71 24.13
CA PRO A 268 9.86 1.15 25.49
C PRO A 268 10.50 -0.25 25.54
N ASN A 269 10.44 -1.03 24.44
CA ASN A 269 10.86 -2.44 24.42
C ASN A 269 11.92 -2.71 23.33
N GLY A 270 12.97 -1.90 23.26
CA GLY A 270 13.96 -1.91 22.17
C GLY A 270 14.67 -3.26 21.94
N GLU A 271 14.94 -4.08 23.00
CA GLU A 271 15.51 -5.43 22.85
C GLU A 271 14.54 -6.37 22.13
N ASN A 272 13.27 -6.37 22.55
CA ASN A 272 12.23 -7.20 21.95
C ASN A 272 11.94 -6.76 20.50
N ALA A 273 12.05 -5.44 20.22
CA ALA A 273 11.96 -4.89 18.87
C ALA A 273 13.07 -5.44 17.97
N ARG A 274 14.31 -5.48 18.44
CA ARG A 274 15.44 -6.07 17.69
C ARG A 274 15.25 -7.57 17.47
N ALA A 275 14.75 -8.30 18.48
CA ALA A 275 14.43 -9.72 18.32
C ALA A 275 13.36 -9.95 17.24
N PHE A 276 12.34 -9.08 17.18
CA PHE A 276 11.31 -9.15 16.14
C PHE A 276 11.89 -8.91 14.73
N VAL A 277 12.75 -7.90 14.56
CA VAL A 277 13.43 -7.66 13.28
C VAL A 277 14.29 -8.84 12.86
N GLN A 278 15.05 -9.41 13.78
CA GLN A 278 15.87 -10.61 13.52
C GLN A 278 15.01 -11.81 13.14
N TYR A 279 13.86 -11.99 13.79
CA TYR A 279 12.91 -13.04 13.44
C TYR A 279 12.37 -12.87 12.02
N LEU A 280 11.93 -11.68 11.64
CA LEU A 280 11.44 -11.40 10.28
C LEU A 280 12.48 -11.74 9.20
N LEU A 281 13.77 -11.55 9.50
CA LEU A 281 14.87 -11.78 8.55
C LEU A 281 15.52 -13.18 8.70
N SER A 282 15.07 -14.00 9.63
CA SER A 282 15.50 -15.40 9.76
C SER A 282 14.92 -16.27 8.65
N ASP A 283 15.48 -17.47 8.41
CA ASP A 283 14.92 -18.42 7.44
C ASP A 283 13.47 -18.76 7.75
N GLU A 284 13.15 -18.95 9.01
CA GLU A 284 11.80 -19.25 9.48
C GLU A 284 10.82 -18.10 9.13
N GLY A 285 11.18 -16.86 9.49
CA GLY A 285 10.38 -15.69 9.18
C GLY A 285 10.22 -15.46 7.67
N GLN A 286 11.30 -15.67 6.90
CA GLN A 286 11.29 -15.51 5.45
C GLN A 286 10.48 -16.60 4.72
N LEU A 287 10.59 -17.86 5.15
CA LEU A 287 9.83 -18.97 4.55
C LEU A 287 8.33 -18.84 4.81
N LYS A 288 7.93 -18.22 5.90
CA LYS A 288 6.53 -17.93 6.20
C LYS A 288 5.88 -17.04 5.13
N LEU A 289 6.66 -16.23 4.41
CA LEU A 289 6.16 -15.39 3.33
C LEU A 289 5.58 -16.18 2.15
N PHE A 290 6.02 -17.44 1.95
CA PHE A 290 5.50 -18.31 0.89
C PHE A 290 4.15 -18.95 1.25
N SER A 291 3.67 -18.83 2.47
CA SER A 291 2.37 -19.42 2.82
C SER A 291 1.24 -18.79 1.99
N PRO A 292 0.23 -19.57 1.57
CA PRO A 292 -0.84 -19.10 0.69
C PRO A 292 -1.59 -17.87 1.22
N GLU A 293 -1.80 -17.80 2.52
CA GLU A 293 -2.49 -16.70 3.17
C GLU A 293 -1.69 -15.39 3.21
N ILE A 294 -0.36 -15.46 3.04
CA ILE A 294 0.54 -14.30 3.03
C ILE A 294 0.94 -13.91 1.60
N GLY A 295 1.40 -14.88 0.79
CA GLY A 295 1.69 -14.72 -0.63
C GLY A 295 2.75 -13.67 -0.98
N ARG A 296 3.78 -13.46 -0.13
CA ARG A 296 4.80 -12.42 -0.35
C ARG A 296 6.12 -12.99 -0.83
N LEU A 297 6.95 -12.12 -1.41
CA LEU A 297 8.25 -12.45 -1.98
C LEU A 297 9.35 -12.21 -0.95
N PRO A 298 10.05 -13.28 -0.45
CA PRO A 298 11.19 -13.14 0.45
C PRO A 298 12.33 -12.29 -0.11
N VAL A 299 13.09 -11.64 0.78
CA VAL A 299 14.29 -10.87 0.41
C VAL A 299 15.56 -11.72 0.31
N VAL A 300 15.48 -13.00 0.60
CA VAL A 300 16.60 -13.95 0.60
C VAL A 300 16.54 -14.83 -0.66
N PRO A 301 17.36 -14.59 -1.70
CA PRO A 301 17.28 -15.30 -2.98
C PRO A 301 17.40 -16.83 -2.87
N ALA A 302 18.27 -17.32 -1.99
CA ALA A 302 18.49 -18.76 -1.81
C ALA A 302 17.24 -19.54 -1.37
N LEU A 303 16.27 -18.87 -0.71
CA LEU A 303 15.05 -19.53 -0.24
C LEU A 303 14.06 -19.84 -1.35
N TYR A 304 14.21 -19.26 -2.56
CA TYR A 304 13.34 -19.57 -3.69
C TYR A 304 13.50 -21.00 -4.22
N ALA A 305 14.60 -21.68 -3.87
CA ALA A 305 14.72 -23.13 -4.08
C ALA A 305 13.67 -23.95 -3.30
N ARG A 306 13.06 -23.35 -2.26
CA ARG A 306 12.01 -23.97 -1.41
C ARG A 306 10.62 -23.36 -1.67
N ALA A 307 10.51 -22.46 -2.65
CA ALA A 307 9.23 -21.83 -3.01
C ALA A 307 8.26 -22.83 -3.62
N PRO A 308 6.94 -22.62 -3.49
CA PRO A 308 5.94 -23.39 -4.23
C PRO A 308 6.20 -23.35 -5.74
N LYS A 309 5.83 -24.43 -6.44
CA LYS A 309 6.01 -24.52 -7.90
C LYS A 309 5.32 -23.35 -8.61
N GLY A 310 6.06 -22.66 -9.47
CA GLY A 310 5.54 -21.51 -10.23
C GLY A 310 5.48 -20.19 -9.44
N TYR A 311 5.98 -20.18 -8.19
CA TYR A 311 6.03 -18.96 -7.40
C TYR A 311 6.99 -17.93 -8.05
N PRO A 312 6.60 -16.66 -8.21
CA PRO A 312 7.42 -15.66 -8.85
C PRO A 312 8.72 -15.41 -8.04
N ASN A 313 9.84 -15.33 -8.76
CA ASN A 313 11.14 -15.01 -8.18
C ASN A 313 11.61 -13.63 -8.67
N PRO A 314 11.52 -12.57 -7.85
CA PRO A 314 11.81 -11.20 -8.26
C PRO A 314 13.29 -10.97 -8.63
N PHE A 315 14.19 -11.87 -8.22
CA PHE A 315 15.63 -11.79 -8.54
C PHE A 315 15.96 -12.33 -9.93
N THR A 316 15.05 -13.11 -10.54
CA THR A 316 15.23 -13.68 -11.88
C THR A 316 14.22 -13.16 -12.90
N MET A 317 13.10 -12.57 -12.44
CA MET A 317 12.12 -11.95 -13.29
C MET A 317 12.64 -10.62 -13.84
N LYS A 318 12.39 -10.39 -15.13
CA LYS A 318 12.61 -9.07 -15.74
C LYS A 318 11.42 -8.16 -15.39
N LEU A 319 11.32 -7.80 -14.10
CA LEU A 319 10.34 -6.84 -13.61
C LEU A 319 10.90 -5.44 -13.66
N GLY A 320 10.07 -4.52 -14.11
CA GLY A 320 10.30 -3.09 -13.97
C GLY A 320 11.28 -2.49 -14.97
N GLY A 321 10.79 -1.65 -15.87
CA GLY A 321 11.57 -0.66 -16.60
C GLY A 321 11.60 0.69 -15.87
N VAL A 322 11.10 0.77 -14.63
CA VAL A 322 11.02 2.03 -13.86
C VAL A 322 12.16 2.09 -12.87
N GLU A 323 13.06 3.04 -13.07
CA GLU A 323 14.01 3.45 -12.03
C GLU A 323 13.26 4.30 -11.00
N PHE A 324 12.81 3.65 -9.93
CA PHE A 324 12.02 4.32 -8.92
C PHE A 324 12.90 5.20 -8.02
N ASP A 325 12.60 6.50 -8.00
CA ASP A 325 13.22 7.48 -7.11
C ASP A 325 12.40 7.63 -5.80
N ASP A 326 12.86 6.97 -4.75
CA ASP A 326 12.26 6.98 -3.43
C ASP A 326 12.35 8.34 -2.73
N LYS A 327 13.37 9.14 -3.03
CA LYS A 327 13.54 10.49 -2.48
C LYS A 327 12.52 11.45 -3.07
N LEU A 328 12.32 11.38 -4.39
CA LEU A 328 11.28 12.15 -5.07
C LEU A 328 9.89 11.77 -4.54
N SER A 329 9.59 10.47 -4.45
CA SER A 329 8.33 9.96 -3.89
C SER A 329 8.10 10.49 -2.46
N SER A 330 9.12 10.37 -1.60
CA SER A 330 9.05 10.87 -0.21
C SER A 330 8.84 12.38 -0.15
N SER A 331 9.57 13.16 -0.96
CA SER A 331 9.51 14.63 -0.93
C SER A 331 8.12 15.17 -1.28
N ARG A 332 7.44 14.58 -2.29
CA ARG A 332 6.14 15.05 -2.79
C ARG A 332 4.93 14.24 -2.32
N ARG A 333 5.14 13.35 -1.34
CA ARG A 333 4.10 12.45 -0.82
C ARG A 333 2.79 13.16 -0.46
N ASN A 334 2.88 14.25 0.31
CA ASN A 334 1.69 14.98 0.77
C ASN A 334 0.95 15.63 -0.39
N VAL A 335 1.69 16.20 -1.34
CA VAL A 335 1.14 16.86 -2.53
C VAL A 335 0.45 15.84 -3.45
N VAL A 336 1.10 14.72 -3.76
CA VAL A 336 0.52 13.66 -4.62
C VAL A 336 -0.73 13.07 -4.00
N ASN A 337 -0.72 12.80 -2.69
CA ASN A 337 -1.89 12.26 -1.99
C ASN A 337 -3.07 13.22 -2.00
N ALA A 338 -2.84 14.48 -1.66
CA ALA A 338 -3.89 15.49 -1.65
C ALA A 338 -4.40 15.78 -3.07
N LEU A 339 -3.51 15.87 -4.05
CA LEU A 339 -3.90 16.08 -5.44
C LEU A 339 -4.80 14.94 -5.95
N PHE A 340 -4.43 13.67 -5.69
CA PHE A 340 -5.28 12.52 -6.03
C PHE A 340 -6.66 12.61 -5.36
N ASP A 341 -6.70 12.99 -4.09
CA ASP A 341 -7.97 13.12 -3.38
C ASP A 341 -8.87 14.18 -4.00
N HIS A 342 -8.33 15.37 -4.30
CA HIS A 342 -9.12 16.50 -4.79
C HIS A 342 -9.51 16.39 -6.27
N ILE A 343 -8.73 15.67 -7.10
CA ILE A 343 -9.07 15.54 -8.52
C ILE A 343 -9.68 14.18 -8.89
N ILE A 344 -9.53 13.15 -8.04
CA ILE A 344 -10.07 11.82 -8.32
C ILE A 344 -11.02 11.37 -7.21
N THR A 345 -10.56 11.24 -5.95
CA THR A 345 -11.35 10.61 -4.88
C THR A 345 -12.62 11.39 -4.56
N PHE A 346 -12.50 12.69 -4.27
CA PHE A 346 -13.65 13.53 -3.89
C PHE A 346 -14.50 13.95 -5.07
N ARG A 347 -13.96 13.88 -6.28
CA ARG A 347 -14.63 14.19 -7.54
C ARG A 347 -14.91 12.97 -8.41
N HIS A 348 -14.93 11.77 -7.78
CA HIS A 348 -15.08 10.51 -8.51
C HIS A 348 -16.38 10.44 -9.32
N ALA A 349 -17.49 10.92 -8.77
CA ALA A 349 -18.78 10.91 -9.47
C ALA A 349 -18.74 11.80 -10.73
N GLU A 350 -18.21 13.02 -10.60
CA GLU A 350 -18.08 13.96 -11.72
C GLU A 350 -17.09 13.47 -12.78
N LEU A 351 -15.93 12.93 -12.35
CA LEU A 351 -14.92 12.36 -13.24
C LEU A 351 -15.47 11.17 -14.03
N ARG A 352 -16.18 10.26 -13.35
CA ARG A 352 -16.81 9.10 -13.96
C ARG A 352 -17.88 9.50 -14.96
N THR A 353 -18.70 10.50 -14.65
CA THR A 353 -19.73 11.03 -15.55
C THR A 353 -19.09 11.67 -16.79
N ALA A 354 -18.00 12.44 -16.61
CA ALA A 354 -17.29 13.05 -17.71
C ALA A 354 -16.72 12.01 -18.68
N TRP A 355 -16.07 10.97 -18.18
CA TRP A 355 -15.55 9.88 -19.02
C TRP A 355 -16.67 9.06 -19.67
N GLY A 356 -17.79 8.83 -18.99
CA GLY A 356 -18.98 8.21 -19.58
C GLY A 356 -19.53 9.00 -20.76
N ALA A 357 -19.62 10.33 -20.64
CA ALA A 357 -20.05 11.22 -21.73
C ALA A 357 -19.06 11.20 -22.89
N ILE A 358 -17.74 11.25 -22.61
CA ILE A 358 -16.68 11.16 -23.63
C ILE A 358 -16.79 9.84 -24.40
N TYR A 359 -16.89 8.70 -23.74
CA TYR A 359 -17.00 7.39 -24.38
C TYR A 359 -18.26 7.24 -25.21
N ALA A 360 -19.38 7.76 -24.72
CA ALA A 360 -20.63 7.78 -25.50
C ALA A 360 -20.52 8.63 -26.76
N ALA A 361 -19.83 9.78 -26.69
CA ALA A 361 -19.57 10.65 -27.82
C ALA A 361 -18.63 9.99 -28.84
N GLU A 362 -17.57 9.32 -28.39
CA GLU A 362 -16.64 8.57 -29.23
C GLU A 362 -17.32 7.43 -30.00
N ALA A 363 -18.14 6.66 -29.30
CA ALA A 363 -18.90 5.59 -29.93
C ALA A 363 -19.84 6.12 -31.01
N ARG A 364 -20.47 7.28 -30.81
CA ARG A 364 -21.31 7.97 -31.81
C ARG A 364 -20.48 8.48 -32.99
N THR A 365 -19.38 9.18 -32.72
CA THR A 365 -18.46 9.72 -33.72
C THR A 365 -17.84 8.61 -34.58
N GLY A 366 -17.46 7.48 -33.97
CA GLY A 366 -16.96 6.32 -34.72
C GLY A 366 -17.99 5.73 -35.66
N LYS A 367 -19.27 5.63 -35.28
CA LYS A 367 -20.37 5.19 -36.16
C LYS A 367 -20.60 6.13 -37.33
N VAL A 368 -20.56 7.45 -37.11
CA VAL A 368 -20.78 8.47 -38.12
C VAL A 368 -19.62 8.51 -39.11
N ARG A 369 -18.35 8.35 -38.68
CA ARG A 369 -17.18 8.21 -39.56
C ARG A 369 -17.28 6.95 -40.43
N ALA A 370 -17.74 5.84 -39.86
CA ALA A 370 -17.95 4.61 -40.62
C ALA A 370 -19.02 4.76 -41.73
N GLN A 371 -19.89 5.79 -41.64
CA GLN A 371 -20.88 6.14 -42.63
C GLN A 371 -20.35 7.19 -43.64
N GLY A 372 -19.06 7.54 -43.61
CA GLY A 372 -18.43 8.46 -44.59
C GLY A 372 -18.75 9.95 -44.41
N LYS A 373 -19.29 10.35 -43.24
CA LYS A 373 -19.57 11.76 -42.93
C LYS A 373 -18.36 12.48 -42.34
N ASN A 374 -18.15 13.77 -42.70
CA ASN A 374 -17.10 14.62 -42.14
C ASN A 374 -17.51 15.17 -40.75
N LEU A 375 -16.58 15.12 -39.78
CA LEU A 375 -16.83 15.43 -38.37
C LEU A 375 -15.76 16.36 -37.78
N ASP A 376 -15.18 17.27 -38.52
CA ASP A 376 -14.04 18.08 -38.05
C ASP A 376 -14.33 18.81 -36.72
N ASP A 377 -15.51 19.44 -36.61
CA ASP A 377 -15.88 20.18 -35.39
C ASP A 377 -16.16 19.23 -34.19
N GLY A 378 -16.86 18.14 -34.40
CA GLY A 378 -17.11 17.14 -33.36
C GLY A 378 -15.83 16.47 -32.83
N SER A 379 -14.82 16.34 -33.68
CA SER A 379 -13.50 15.81 -33.29
C SER A 379 -12.72 16.79 -32.40
N ARG A 380 -12.84 18.12 -32.64
CA ARG A 380 -12.21 19.15 -31.79
C ARG A 380 -12.84 19.22 -30.40
N ASP A 381 -14.18 19.21 -30.34
CA ASP A 381 -14.88 19.21 -29.05
C ASP A 381 -14.55 17.97 -28.24
N LEU A 382 -14.44 16.81 -28.88
CA LEU A 382 -14.07 15.56 -28.21
C LEU A 382 -12.62 15.57 -27.70
N ALA A 383 -11.68 16.12 -28.48
CA ALA A 383 -10.30 16.32 -28.07
C ALA A 383 -10.21 17.28 -26.89
N GLU A 384 -10.99 18.37 -26.91
CA GLU A 384 -11.05 19.32 -25.79
C GLU A 384 -11.69 18.71 -24.56
N ALA A 385 -12.75 17.90 -24.69
CA ALA A 385 -13.35 17.16 -23.58
C ALA A 385 -12.32 16.25 -22.88
N ARG A 386 -11.54 15.49 -23.66
CA ARG A 386 -10.45 14.66 -23.15
C ARG A 386 -9.38 15.49 -22.44
N ARG A 387 -8.95 16.59 -23.04
CA ARG A 387 -7.96 17.49 -22.46
C ARG A 387 -8.42 18.01 -21.10
N LEU A 388 -9.66 18.48 -21.01
CA LEU A 388 -10.25 18.96 -19.75
C LEU A 388 -10.33 17.86 -18.68
N ALA A 389 -10.75 16.64 -19.09
CA ALA A 389 -10.86 15.50 -18.16
C ALA A 389 -9.52 14.92 -17.71
N THR A 390 -8.38 15.35 -18.31
CA THR A 390 -7.03 14.85 -17.99
C THR A 390 -6.05 15.94 -17.55
N THR A 391 -6.49 17.21 -17.47
CA THR A 391 -5.61 18.31 -17.07
C THR A 391 -5.38 18.31 -15.56
N VAL A 392 -4.15 18.02 -15.15
CA VAL A 392 -3.71 18.15 -13.76
C VAL A 392 -3.46 19.63 -13.39
N PRO A 393 -3.98 20.14 -12.25
CA PRO A 393 -3.87 21.56 -11.89
C PRO A 393 -2.54 21.97 -11.26
N LEU A 394 -1.51 21.16 -11.38
CA LEU A 394 -0.17 21.40 -10.85
C LEU A 394 0.85 20.87 -11.86
N ASP A 395 1.83 21.69 -12.23
CA ASP A 395 2.91 21.28 -13.12
C ASP A 395 3.99 20.41 -12.41
N GLY A 396 4.71 19.61 -13.20
CA GLY A 396 5.67 18.65 -12.66
C GLY A 396 6.91 19.28 -12.02
N MET A 397 7.35 20.46 -12.48
CA MET A 397 8.52 21.14 -11.91
C MET A 397 8.17 21.62 -10.49
N ARG A 398 7.01 22.23 -10.33
CA ARG A 398 6.53 22.68 -9.03
C ARG A 398 6.25 21.51 -8.08
N ALA A 399 5.72 20.41 -8.60
CA ALA A 399 5.50 19.19 -7.81
C ALA A 399 6.80 18.55 -7.32
N ALA A 400 7.92 18.72 -8.03
CA ALA A 400 9.24 18.24 -7.64
C ALA A 400 10.01 19.22 -6.74
N ASP A 401 9.54 20.47 -6.63
CA ASP A 401 10.22 21.51 -5.85
C ASP A 401 10.10 21.26 -4.33
N LYS A 402 11.26 21.15 -3.68
CA LYS A 402 11.31 20.83 -2.24
C LYS A 402 10.68 21.95 -1.39
N ALA A 403 10.91 23.21 -1.72
CA ALA A 403 10.37 24.32 -0.92
C ALA A 403 8.86 24.40 -1.02
N PHE A 404 8.29 24.10 -2.19
CA PHE A 404 6.85 23.96 -2.39
C PHE A 404 6.26 22.81 -1.57
N ASN A 405 6.88 21.66 -1.60
CA ASN A 405 6.43 20.47 -0.85
C ASN A 405 6.53 20.68 0.67
N ASP A 406 7.61 21.32 1.15
CA ASP A 406 7.75 21.69 2.56
C ASP A 406 6.67 22.72 2.97
N ALA A 407 6.41 23.74 2.15
CA ALA A 407 5.36 24.71 2.42
C ALA A 407 3.96 24.07 2.45
N PHE A 408 3.68 23.16 1.52
CA PHE A 408 2.42 22.41 1.51
C PHE A 408 2.24 21.53 2.75
N LYS A 409 3.33 20.91 3.22
CA LYS A 409 3.33 20.05 4.41
C LYS A 409 3.16 20.86 5.70
N ASP A 410 3.90 21.98 5.84
CA ASP A 410 4.13 22.65 7.12
C ASP A 410 3.26 23.91 7.33
N LYS A 411 2.59 24.42 6.26
CA LYS A 411 1.76 25.63 6.30
C LYS A 411 0.30 25.31 5.97
N PRO A 412 -0.59 25.20 6.98
CA PRO A 412 -2.00 24.82 6.76
C PRO A 412 -2.75 25.73 5.79
N GLU A 413 -2.44 27.04 5.79
CA GLU A 413 -3.06 28.02 4.90
C GLU A 413 -2.67 27.81 3.42
N VAL A 414 -1.42 27.41 3.15
CA VAL A 414 -0.95 27.05 1.81
C VAL A 414 -1.65 25.79 1.33
N LYS A 415 -1.69 24.78 2.19
CA LYS A 415 -2.36 23.49 1.91
C LYS A 415 -3.84 23.72 1.58
N SER A 416 -4.60 24.35 2.48
CA SER A 416 -6.04 24.57 2.31
C SER A 416 -6.38 25.37 1.05
N ARG A 417 -5.59 26.40 0.72
CA ARG A 417 -5.76 27.19 -0.51
C ARG A 417 -5.56 26.33 -1.75
N LEU A 418 -4.48 25.54 -1.82
CA LEU A 418 -4.16 24.69 -2.97
C LEU A 418 -5.19 23.56 -3.13
N GLU A 419 -5.60 22.91 -2.05
CA GLU A 419 -6.63 21.87 -2.06
C GLU A 419 -7.96 22.42 -2.61
N THR A 420 -8.36 23.61 -2.20
CA THR A 420 -9.57 24.31 -2.71
C THR A 420 -9.44 24.67 -4.20
N GLU A 421 -8.26 25.14 -4.63
CA GLU A 421 -7.97 25.45 -6.02
C GLU A 421 -8.06 24.19 -6.91
N TRP A 422 -7.45 23.09 -6.49
CA TRP A 422 -7.45 21.83 -7.24
C TRP A 422 -8.85 21.23 -7.34
N ASP A 423 -9.58 21.22 -6.25
CA ASP A 423 -10.96 20.74 -6.19
C ASP A 423 -11.89 21.53 -7.12
N THR A 424 -11.81 22.87 -7.08
CA THR A 424 -12.59 23.77 -7.92
C THR A 424 -12.24 23.63 -9.40
N THR A 425 -10.95 23.49 -9.71
CA THR A 425 -10.44 23.30 -11.07
C THR A 425 -10.94 21.97 -11.65
N ALA A 426 -10.83 20.87 -10.87
CA ALA A 426 -11.30 19.57 -11.29
C ALA A 426 -12.80 19.58 -11.56
N LYS A 427 -13.61 20.08 -10.63
CA LYS A 427 -15.07 20.20 -10.79
C LYS A 427 -15.45 20.99 -12.06
N THR A 428 -14.80 22.11 -12.25
CA THR A 428 -15.05 22.98 -13.42
C THR A 428 -14.67 22.29 -14.73
N ASN A 429 -13.50 21.63 -14.77
CA ASN A 429 -13.02 20.94 -15.95
C ASN A 429 -13.90 19.77 -16.32
N TYR A 430 -14.37 18.97 -15.35
CA TYR A 430 -15.24 17.81 -15.60
C TYR A 430 -16.61 18.28 -16.12
N GLY A 431 -17.18 19.34 -15.57
CA GLY A 431 -18.42 19.94 -16.12
C GLY A 431 -18.25 20.38 -17.57
N LYS A 432 -17.18 21.14 -17.87
CA LYS A 432 -16.88 21.57 -19.24
C LYS A 432 -16.59 20.37 -20.18
N ALA A 433 -15.96 19.31 -19.68
CA ALA A 433 -15.71 18.10 -20.46
C ALA A 433 -17.01 17.41 -20.88
N ILE A 434 -18.00 17.35 -20.00
CA ILE A 434 -19.35 16.84 -20.30
C ILE A 434 -19.99 17.71 -21.40
N ASP A 435 -19.99 19.04 -21.22
CA ASP A 435 -20.57 19.96 -22.19
C ASP A 435 -19.95 19.81 -23.58
N ARG A 436 -18.61 19.66 -23.66
CA ARG A 436 -17.89 19.45 -24.93
C ARG A 436 -18.20 18.09 -25.55
N ALA A 437 -18.26 17.04 -24.75
CA ALA A 437 -18.65 15.72 -25.24
C ALA A 437 -20.07 15.72 -25.81
N ASP A 438 -21.00 16.41 -25.17
CA ASP A 438 -22.37 16.55 -25.63
C ASP A 438 -22.46 17.41 -26.90
N GLN A 439 -21.68 18.48 -27.02
CA GLN A 439 -21.60 19.30 -28.23
C GLN A 439 -21.09 18.48 -29.43
N SER A 440 -20.01 17.68 -29.21
CA SER A 440 -19.49 16.81 -30.27
C SER A 440 -20.50 15.81 -30.82
N ALA A 441 -21.50 15.47 -30.00
CA ALA A 441 -22.56 14.53 -30.36
C ALA A 441 -23.76 15.17 -31.08
N ARG A 442 -23.89 16.51 -31.05
CA ARG A 442 -25.00 17.25 -31.68
C ARG A 442 -24.72 17.64 -33.11
N LEU A 443 -23.49 17.56 -33.56
CA LEU A 443 -23.11 17.87 -34.94
C LEU A 443 -23.67 16.77 -35.86
N ARG A 444 -24.59 17.15 -36.72
CA ARG A 444 -25.40 16.29 -37.61
C ARG A 444 -24.70 16.00 -38.93
#